data_ac2edd902575261132b2f572b6c0036d
#
_entry.id   ac2edd902575261132b2f572b6c0036d
#
_cell.length_a   1.000
_cell.length_b   1.000
_cell.length_c   1.000
_cell.angle_alpha   90.00
_cell.angle_beta   90.00
_cell.angle_gamma   90.00
#
_symmetry.space_group_name_H-M   'P 1'
#
loop_
_entity.id
_entity.type
_entity.pdbx_description
1 polymer ?
#
loop_
_entity_poly.entity_id
_entity_poly.type
_entity_poly.pdbx_seq_one_letter_code
_entity_poly.pdbx_strand_id
1 'polypeptide(L)' 'MTPRDPEIPNHHERQLMQHLEGAGWVKAFTMRSTPRLVEKLLKKGWIEKNLIEGRLCYRVTAQGLAAKKMRVV' A
#
# COMPACT_ATOMS: atom_id res chain seq x y z
N MET A 1 19.76 -19.30 -5.51
CA MET A 1 18.67 -18.40 -5.26
C MET A 1 18.21 -17.69 -6.52
N THR A 2 16.94 -17.69 -6.75
CA THR A 2 16.43 -17.03 -7.93
C THR A 2 16.60 -15.53 -7.82
N PRO A 3 16.98 -14.90 -8.92
CA PRO A 3 17.00 -13.47 -8.91
C PRO A 3 15.62 -12.97 -8.58
N ARG A 4 15.59 -11.96 -7.81
CA ARG A 4 14.32 -11.40 -7.44
C ARG A 4 13.75 -10.63 -8.59
N ASP A 5 12.59 -11.02 -9.02
CA ASP A 5 11.86 -10.23 -9.99
C ASP A 5 11.41 -8.95 -9.32
N PRO A 6 11.22 -7.87 -10.10
CA PRO A 6 10.63 -6.68 -9.53
C PRO A 6 9.31 -7.06 -8.86
N GLU A 7 9.12 -6.57 -7.66
CA GLU A 7 7.89 -6.87 -6.96
C GLU A 7 6.72 -6.21 -7.66
N ILE A 8 5.76 -7.02 -8.03
CA ILE A 8 4.55 -6.55 -8.69
C ILE A 8 3.40 -6.80 -7.72
N PRO A 9 2.60 -5.78 -7.43
CA PRO A 9 1.49 -5.97 -6.51
C PRO A 9 0.49 -6.98 -7.04
N ASN A 10 -0.02 -7.82 -6.15
CA ASN A 10 -1.11 -8.70 -6.52
C ASN A 10 -2.42 -7.90 -6.52
N HIS A 11 -3.51 -8.59 -6.88
CA HIS A 11 -4.80 -7.94 -7.01
C HIS A 11 -5.25 -7.22 -5.74
N HIS A 12 -5.10 -7.87 -4.60
CA HIS A 12 -5.52 -7.29 -3.32
C HIS A 12 -4.66 -6.08 -2.95
N GLU A 13 -3.38 -6.17 -3.22
CA GLU A 13 -2.48 -5.06 -2.95
C GLU A 13 -2.81 -3.87 -3.83
N ARG A 14 -3.10 -4.12 -5.08
CA ARG A 14 -3.49 -3.05 -6.00
C ARG A 14 -4.79 -2.38 -5.58
N GLN A 15 -5.75 -3.17 -5.13
CA GLN A 15 -7.02 -2.63 -4.68
C GLN A 15 -6.83 -1.70 -3.49
N LEU A 16 -6.00 -2.10 -2.53
CA LEU A 16 -5.75 -1.26 -1.38
C LEU A 16 -5.06 0.02 -1.77
N MET A 17 -4.02 -0.07 -2.61
CA MET A 17 -3.31 1.12 -3.04
C MET A 17 -4.21 2.05 -3.85
N GLN A 18 -5.09 1.49 -4.65
CA GLN A 18 -6.03 2.29 -5.42
C GLN A 18 -7.01 3.01 -4.50
N HIS A 19 -7.44 2.34 -3.45
CA HIS A 19 -8.32 2.97 -2.46
C HIS A 19 -7.64 4.16 -1.79
N LEU A 20 -6.33 4.05 -1.56
CA LEU A 20 -5.57 5.11 -0.92
C LEU A 20 -5.15 6.22 -1.87
N GLU A 21 -5.07 5.90 -3.15
CA GLU A 21 -4.60 6.86 -4.14
C GLU A 21 -5.56 8.02 -4.27
N GLY A 22 -5.02 9.23 -4.17
CA GLY A 22 -5.83 10.43 -4.29
C GLY A 22 -6.65 10.77 -3.07
N ALA A 23 -6.68 9.89 -2.08
CA ALA A 23 -7.45 10.11 -0.86
C ALA A 23 -6.64 10.79 0.24
N GLY A 24 -5.33 10.95 0.02
CA GLY A 24 -4.46 11.49 1.05
C GLY A 24 -4.32 10.52 2.20
N TRP A 25 -4.37 11.02 3.41
CA TRP A 25 -4.29 10.17 4.59
C TRP A 25 -5.64 9.55 4.88
N VAL A 26 -5.71 8.22 4.87
CA VAL A 26 -6.94 7.47 5.09
C VAL A 26 -6.88 6.83 6.47
N LYS A 27 -7.91 7.04 7.25
CA LYS A 27 -7.96 6.48 8.60
C LYS A 27 -8.00 4.97 8.56
N ALA A 28 -7.18 4.35 9.39
CA ALA A 28 -7.03 2.91 9.39
C ALA A 28 -8.37 2.19 9.58
N PHE A 29 -9.22 2.71 10.44
CA PHE A 29 -10.48 2.04 10.74
C PHE A 29 -11.47 2.06 9.58
N THR A 30 -11.25 2.89 8.57
CA THR A 30 -12.11 2.91 7.38
C THR A 30 -11.62 1.95 6.31
N MET A 31 -10.44 1.39 6.49
CA MET A 31 -9.87 0.47 5.50
C MET A 31 -10.39 -0.94 5.74
N ARG A 32 -10.81 -1.58 4.67
CA ARG A 32 -11.32 -2.95 4.74
C ARG A 32 -10.27 -3.96 4.36
N SER A 33 -9.10 -3.82 4.93
CA SER A 33 -8.00 -4.70 4.63
C SER A 33 -7.55 -5.42 5.87
N THR A 34 -7.00 -6.62 5.69
CA THR A 34 -6.47 -7.35 6.81
C THR A 34 -5.20 -6.68 7.32
N PRO A 35 -4.94 -6.75 8.61
CA PRO A 35 -3.70 -6.20 9.14
C PRO A 35 -2.47 -6.77 8.48
N ARG A 36 -2.53 -8.04 8.08
CA ARG A 36 -1.40 -8.69 7.43
C ARG A 36 -1.08 -8.04 6.08
N LEU A 37 -2.10 -7.71 5.32
CA LEU A 37 -1.90 -7.05 4.03
C LEU A 37 -1.29 -5.67 4.21
N VAL A 38 -1.82 -4.91 5.15
CA VAL A 38 -1.31 -3.58 5.45
C VAL A 38 0.15 -3.63 5.87
N GLU A 39 0.49 -4.56 6.75
CA GLU A 39 1.85 -4.72 7.22
C GLU A 39 2.80 -5.07 6.09
N LYS A 40 2.33 -5.92 5.18
CA LYS A 40 3.12 -6.32 4.04
C LYS A 40 3.45 -5.12 3.15
N LEU A 41 2.47 -4.27 2.90
CA LEU A 41 2.68 -3.08 2.08
C LEU A 41 3.59 -2.07 2.77
N LEU A 42 3.48 -1.97 4.08
CA LEU A 42 4.38 -1.11 4.85
C LEU A 42 5.83 -1.58 4.72
N LYS A 43 6.05 -2.88 4.80
CA LYS A 43 7.40 -3.44 4.66
C LYS A 43 7.97 -3.21 3.29
N LYS A 44 7.15 -3.23 2.28
CA LYS A 44 7.60 -2.99 0.91
C LYS A 44 7.81 -1.51 0.62
N GLY A 45 7.37 -0.63 1.52
CA GLY A 45 7.50 0.79 1.32
C GLY A 45 6.47 1.37 0.35
N TRP A 46 5.42 0.61 0.06
CA TRP A 46 4.38 1.07 -0.86
C TRP A 46 3.33 1.93 -0.20
N ILE A 47 3.18 1.82 1.12
CA ILE A 47 2.33 2.71 1.88
C ILE A 47 3.11 3.20 3.10
N GLU A 48 2.66 4.28 3.68
CA GLU A 48 3.25 4.81 4.90
C GLU A 48 2.16 5.09 5.90
N LYS A 49 2.55 5.16 7.16
CA LYS A 49 1.59 5.40 8.23
C LYS A 49 1.97 6.63 9.01
N ASN A 50 1.00 7.26 9.64
CA ASN A 50 1.22 8.40 10.49
C ASN A 50 0.06 8.51 11.48
N LEU A 51 0.35 9.12 12.62
CA LEU A 51 -0.69 9.43 13.59
C LEU A 51 -1.12 10.86 13.35
N ILE A 52 -2.38 11.04 13.02
CA ILE A 52 -2.95 12.36 12.78
C ILE A 52 -4.06 12.55 13.78
N GLU A 53 -3.90 13.53 14.65
CA GLU A 53 -4.86 13.80 15.71
C GLU A 53 -5.16 12.55 16.54
N GLY A 54 -4.11 11.79 16.85
CA GLY A 54 -4.23 10.58 17.65
C GLY A 54 -4.81 9.38 16.92
N ARG A 55 -5.04 9.49 15.62
CA ARG A 55 -5.61 8.41 14.83
C ARG A 55 -4.61 7.91 13.80
N LEU A 56 -4.53 6.60 13.69
CA LEU A 56 -3.62 5.97 12.74
C LEU A 56 -4.18 6.11 11.33
N CYS A 57 -3.35 6.64 10.44
CA CYS A 57 -3.73 6.85 9.05
C CYS A 57 -2.67 6.26 8.12
N TYR A 58 -3.08 5.94 6.92
CA TYR A 58 -2.19 5.38 5.89
C TYR A 58 -2.30 6.17 4.61
N ARG A 59 -1.22 6.20 3.87
CA ARG A 59 -1.16 6.86 2.58
C ARG A 59 -0.27 6.06 1.65
N VAL A 60 -0.63 6.01 0.36
CA VAL A 60 0.22 5.35 -0.62
C VAL A 60 1.45 6.24 -0.89
N THR A 61 2.61 5.61 -1.04
CA THR A 61 3.85 6.32 -1.30
C THR A 61 4.11 6.43 -2.80
N ALA A 62 5.10 7.25 -3.17
CA ALA A 62 5.54 7.31 -4.56
C ALA A 62 6.00 5.95 -5.05
N GLN A 63 6.67 5.18 -4.18
CA GLN A 63 7.07 3.81 -4.50
C GLN A 63 5.86 2.93 -4.76
N GLY A 64 4.81 3.09 -3.95
CA GLY A 64 3.59 2.33 -4.13
C GLY A 64 2.90 2.66 -5.44
N LEU A 65 2.86 3.93 -5.79
CA LEU A 65 2.27 4.34 -7.06
C LEU A 65 3.05 3.78 -8.24
N ALA A 66 4.37 3.80 -8.15
CA ALA A 66 5.22 3.23 -9.19
C ALA A 66 4.99 1.74 -9.34
N ALA A 67 4.91 1.03 -8.21
CA ALA A 67 4.65 -0.42 -8.23
C ALA A 67 3.28 -0.72 -8.81
N LYS A 68 2.29 0.09 -8.48
CA LYS A 68 0.94 -0.11 -8.98
C LYS A 68 0.87 -0.01 -10.50
N LYS A 69 1.74 0.79 -11.10
CA LYS A 69 1.78 0.95 -12.54
C LYS A 69 2.48 -0.20 -13.25
N MET A 70 3.21 -1.03 -12.51
CA MET A 70 3.88 -2.17 -13.12
C MET A 70 2.86 -3.21 -13.54
N ARG A 71 3.07 -3.77 -14.69
CA ARG A 71 2.19 -4.79 -15.24
C ARG A 71 2.96 -6.03 -15.58
N VAL A 72 2.29 -7.16 -15.37
CA VAL A 72 2.79 -8.43 -15.86
C VAL A 72 2.51 -8.47 -17.36
N VAL A 73 3.54 -8.64 -18.12
CA VAL A 73 3.40 -8.68 -19.57
C VAL A 73 3.31 -10.11 -20.02
#